data_d23704417a766abe750a08b613404f25
#
_entry.id   d23704417a766abe750a08b613404f25
#
_cell.length_a   1.000
_cell.length_b   1.000
_cell.length_c   1.000
_cell.angle_alpha   90.00
_cell.angle_beta   90.00
_cell.angle_gamma   90.00
#
_symmetry.space_group_name_H-M   'P 1'
#
loop_
_entity.id
_entity.type
_entity.pdbx_description
1 polymer ?
#
loop_
_entity_poly.entity_id
_entity_poly.type
_entity_poly.pdbx_seq_one_letter_code
_entity_poly.pdbx_strand_id
1 'polypeptide(L)'
;MIFSHIIDRFQLKFKDREAAGNILAESLKNSIKKEERKNTIVLGIPRGGVIIGSTIANKLSCDFGIIVPRKLHAPHNEELGIGALMEDGTTYLNETLVKELEISPEYIKKEKLDQLEEIRRRTQLYSDKTFDWNQNDLSGKTVILADDGAATGATIIVAARYIKTNKNPGKLIITIPISPKGTINTLKNEDIDQIEVITIPQNGNFRSIEQYYQNFDQVTDKQVIDIIEGNLE
;
A
#
# COMPACT_ATOMS: atom_id res chain seq x y z
N MET A 1 -9.30 -10.66 -15.71
CA MET A 1 -10.65 -10.17 -15.33
C MET A 1 -10.50 -9.63 -13.90
N ILE A 2 -10.42 -8.30 -13.74
CA ILE A 2 -10.18 -7.65 -12.44
C ILE A 2 -11.50 -7.71 -11.66
N PHE A 3 -11.59 -8.61 -10.67
CA PHE A 3 -12.72 -8.65 -9.74
C PHE A 3 -12.44 -7.64 -8.60
N SER A 4 -13.17 -6.53 -8.57
CA SER A 4 -13.27 -5.70 -7.37
C SER A 4 -14.47 -6.20 -6.56
N HIS A 5 -14.21 -6.85 -5.43
CA HIS A 5 -15.28 -7.08 -4.45
C HIS A 5 -15.49 -5.76 -3.70
N ILE A 6 -16.50 -5.01 -4.12
CA ILE A 6 -16.93 -3.78 -3.46
C ILE A 6 -17.95 -4.22 -2.42
N ILE A 7 -17.58 -4.10 -1.17
CA ILE A 7 -18.55 -4.21 -0.07
C ILE A 7 -19.12 -2.80 0.11
N ASP A 8 -20.16 -2.47 -0.65
CA ASP A 8 -20.86 -1.20 -0.53
C ASP A 8 -21.62 -1.16 0.82
N ARG A 9 -20.93 -0.69 1.84
CA ARG A 9 -21.53 -0.37 3.15
C ARG A 9 -21.53 1.15 3.29
N PHE A 10 -22.67 1.75 3.02
CA PHE A 10 -22.94 3.16 3.26
C PHE A 10 -22.38 3.62 4.61
N GLN A 11 -21.46 4.62 4.59
CA GLN A 11 -20.99 5.41 5.73
C GLN A 11 -20.36 4.64 6.92
N LEU A 12 -19.73 3.48 6.72
CA LEU A 12 -19.03 2.83 7.82
C LEU A 12 -17.69 3.54 8.08
N LYS A 13 -17.55 4.14 9.26
CA LYS A 13 -16.22 4.48 9.78
C LYS A 13 -15.63 3.21 10.39
N PHE A 14 -14.40 2.86 9.95
CA PHE A 14 -13.63 1.81 10.63
C PHE A 14 -13.29 2.28 12.04
N LYS A 15 -13.34 1.38 13.02
CA LYS A 15 -12.89 1.71 14.38
C LYS A 15 -11.43 2.19 14.36
N ASP A 16 -10.57 1.42 13.72
CA ASP A 16 -9.14 1.64 13.57
C ASP A 16 -8.61 0.80 12.38
N ARG A 17 -7.29 0.84 12.13
CA ARG A 17 -6.65 0.08 11.06
C ARG A 17 -6.76 -1.43 11.25
N GLU A 18 -6.70 -1.91 12.50
CA GLU A 18 -6.83 -3.34 12.79
C GLU A 18 -8.23 -3.85 12.43
N ALA A 19 -9.27 -3.13 12.82
CA ALA A 19 -10.65 -3.45 12.45
C ALA A 19 -10.85 -3.48 10.92
N ALA A 20 -10.24 -2.54 10.19
CA ALA A 20 -10.25 -2.51 8.73
C ALA A 20 -9.50 -3.72 8.13
N GLY A 21 -8.32 -4.05 8.68
CA GLY A 21 -7.55 -5.23 8.29
C GLY A 21 -8.31 -6.54 8.50
N ASN A 22 -9.04 -6.66 9.61
CA ASN A 22 -9.88 -7.83 9.88
C ASN A 22 -10.98 -8.01 8.82
N ILE A 23 -11.64 -6.92 8.38
CA ILE A 23 -12.67 -6.99 7.33
C ILE A 23 -12.05 -7.39 5.99
N LEU A 24 -10.89 -6.81 5.62
CA LEU A 24 -10.17 -7.18 4.41
C LEU A 24 -9.74 -8.65 4.41
N ALA A 25 -9.26 -9.14 5.55
CA ALA A 25 -8.86 -10.55 5.68
C ALA A 25 -10.05 -11.49 5.47
N GLU A 26 -11.23 -11.17 5.97
CA GLU A 26 -12.44 -11.97 5.73
C GLU A 26 -12.84 -11.97 4.23
N SER A 27 -12.75 -10.83 3.57
CA SER A 27 -12.98 -10.74 2.12
C SER A 27 -11.99 -11.60 1.32
N LEU A 28 -10.70 -11.51 1.67
CA LEU A 28 -9.64 -12.25 0.99
C LEU A 28 -9.71 -13.77 1.17
N LYS A 29 -10.38 -14.29 2.21
CA LYS A 29 -10.60 -15.73 2.39
C LYS A 29 -11.39 -16.35 1.21
N ASN A 30 -12.21 -15.56 0.54
CA ASN A 30 -12.96 -15.99 -0.64
C ASN A 30 -12.08 -16.03 -1.91
N SER A 31 -11.01 -15.25 -1.94
CA SER A 31 -10.11 -15.09 -3.09
C SER A 31 -8.86 -15.96 -2.98
N ILE A 32 -8.51 -16.41 -1.77
CA ILE A 32 -7.30 -17.20 -1.47
C ILE A 32 -7.70 -18.44 -0.70
N LYS A 33 -7.63 -19.60 -1.38
CA LYS A 33 -7.93 -20.89 -0.78
C LYS A 33 -6.93 -21.22 0.33
N LYS A 34 -7.36 -22.08 1.26
CA LYS A 34 -6.53 -22.43 2.43
C LYS A 34 -5.19 -23.05 2.04
N GLU A 35 -5.17 -23.86 1.00
CA GLU A 35 -3.96 -24.48 0.44
C GLU A 35 -2.99 -23.48 -0.22
N GLU A 36 -3.50 -22.35 -0.73
CA GLU A 36 -2.71 -21.32 -1.41
C GLU A 36 -2.00 -20.38 -0.41
N ARG A 37 -2.46 -20.35 0.86
CA ARG A 37 -1.97 -19.40 1.87
C ARG A 37 -0.49 -19.57 2.20
N LYS A 38 0.03 -20.81 2.17
CA LYS A 38 1.47 -21.10 2.33
C LYS A 38 2.33 -20.56 1.20
N ASN A 39 1.71 -20.28 0.05
CA ASN A 39 2.35 -19.68 -1.11
C ASN A 39 1.93 -18.21 -1.31
N THR A 40 1.48 -17.58 -0.23
CA THR A 40 1.02 -16.19 -0.22
C THR A 40 1.88 -15.37 0.74
N ILE A 41 2.28 -14.19 0.31
CA ILE A 41 2.93 -13.19 1.15
C ILE A 41 2.12 -11.90 1.18
N VAL A 42 2.01 -11.29 2.36
CA VAL A 42 1.41 -9.97 2.53
C VAL A 42 2.51 -8.94 2.71
N LEU A 43 2.52 -7.89 1.90
CA LEU A 43 3.45 -6.77 1.96
C LEU A 43 2.70 -5.53 2.42
N GLY A 44 3.04 -5.00 3.60
CA GLY A 44 2.49 -3.76 4.13
C GLY A 44 3.28 -2.54 3.70
N ILE A 45 2.60 -1.48 3.25
CA ILE A 45 3.24 -0.18 2.98
C ILE A 45 3.33 0.61 4.29
N PRO A 46 4.54 0.99 4.75
CA PRO A 46 4.67 1.75 5.99
C PRO A 46 4.14 3.20 5.85
N ARG A 47 3.55 3.74 6.90
CA ARG A 47 3.49 3.11 8.21
C ARG A 47 2.13 2.45 8.48
N GLY A 48 1.01 3.07 8.10
CA GLY A 48 -0.34 2.59 8.40
C GLY A 48 -0.68 1.24 7.76
N GLY A 49 -0.20 0.98 6.54
CA GLY A 49 -0.41 -0.28 5.83
C GLY A 49 0.28 -1.48 6.49
N VAL A 50 1.25 -1.26 7.39
CA VAL A 50 1.87 -2.34 8.19
C VAL A 50 0.86 -2.95 9.15
N ILE A 51 0.01 -2.14 9.80
CA ILE A 51 -1.05 -2.63 10.69
C ILE A 51 -2.07 -3.46 9.89
N ILE A 52 -2.50 -2.95 8.74
CA ILE A 52 -3.43 -3.67 7.85
C ILE A 52 -2.81 -4.99 7.39
N GLY A 53 -1.58 -4.93 6.87
CA GLY A 53 -0.89 -6.10 6.32
C GLY A 53 -0.63 -7.19 7.35
N SER A 54 -0.13 -6.83 8.55
CA SER A 54 0.12 -7.78 9.63
C SER A 54 -1.18 -8.43 10.11
N THR A 55 -2.27 -7.66 10.25
CA THR A 55 -3.60 -8.19 10.61
C THR A 55 -4.08 -9.21 9.57
N ILE A 56 -3.94 -8.91 8.28
CA ILE A 56 -4.31 -9.81 7.18
C ILE A 56 -3.44 -11.09 7.23
N ALA A 57 -2.12 -10.93 7.34
CA ALA A 57 -1.18 -12.05 7.36
C ALA A 57 -1.48 -13.02 8.52
N ASN A 58 -1.69 -12.49 9.72
CA ASN A 58 -2.05 -13.27 10.90
C ASN A 58 -3.38 -14.04 10.70
N LYS A 59 -4.42 -13.39 10.19
CA LYS A 59 -5.74 -13.99 9.94
C LYS A 59 -5.72 -15.07 8.85
N LEU A 60 -4.88 -14.90 7.84
CA LEU A 60 -4.75 -15.85 6.74
C LEU A 60 -3.67 -16.90 7.00
N SER A 61 -2.82 -16.71 8.02
CA SER A 61 -1.61 -17.52 8.29
C SER A 61 -0.66 -17.53 7.08
N CYS A 62 -0.35 -16.33 6.57
CA CYS A 62 0.58 -16.08 5.47
C CYS A 62 1.86 -15.44 5.97
N ASP A 63 2.92 -15.46 5.16
CA ASP A 63 4.12 -14.70 5.41
C ASP A 63 3.83 -13.19 5.37
N PHE A 64 4.57 -12.41 6.18
CA PHE A 64 4.44 -10.96 6.24
C PHE A 64 5.78 -10.28 6.01
N GLY A 65 5.76 -9.21 5.21
CA GLY A 65 6.91 -8.35 4.95
C GLY A 65 6.50 -6.89 4.78
N ILE A 66 7.49 -6.01 4.63
CA ILE A 66 7.29 -4.58 4.43
C ILE A 66 7.92 -4.16 3.10
N ILE A 67 7.20 -3.35 2.33
CA ILE A 67 7.70 -2.71 1.12
C ILE A 67 7.63 -1.20 1.30
N VAL A 68 8.73 -0.49 1.01
CA VAL A 68 8.90 0.93 1.36
C VAL A 68 8.89 1.82 0.12
N PRO A 69 7.74 2.13 -0.49
CA PRO A 69 7.63 3.23 -1.43
C PRO A 69 7.62 4.57 -0.69
N ARG A 70 8.02 5.64 -1.36
CA ARG A 70 7.93 6.99 -0.82
C ARG A 70 7.22 7.92 -1.79
N LYS A 71 6.33 8.75 -1.22
CA LYS A 71 5.65 9.81 -1.96
C LYS A 71 6.67 10.87 -2.39
N LEU A 72 6.53 11.40 -3.59
CA LEU A 72 7.20 12.59 -4.07
C LEU A 72 6.27 13.78 -3.82
N HIS A 73 6.76 14.82 -3.17
CA HIS A 73 5.98 15.97 -2.74
C HIS A 73 6.06 17.11 -3.74
N ALA A 74 5.00 17.93 -3.78
CA ALA A 74 5.03 19.18 -4.55
C ALA A 74 5.93 20.23 -3.85
N PRO A 75 6.50 21.19 -4.60
CA PRO A 75 7.24 22.30 -4.01
C PRO A 75 6.39 23.04 -2.98
N HIS A 76 6.97 23.28 -1.81
CA HIS A 76 6.34 24.01 -0.69
C HIS A 76 5.04 23.42 -0.14
N ASN A 77 4.72 22.15 -0.50
CA ASN A 77 3.53 21.45 0.01
C ASN A 77 3.79 19.95 0.18
N GLU A 78 4.19 19.55 1.38
CA GLU A 78 4.50 18.15 1.71
C GLU A 78 3.26 17.24 1.73
N GLU A 79 2.05 17.80 1.85
CA GLU A 79 0.81 17.02 1.79
C GLU A 79 0.41 16.65 0.35
N LEU A 80 0.81 17.46 -0.63
CA LEU A 80 0.47 17.26 -2.02
C LEU A 80 1.48 16.31 -2.70
N GLY A 81 1.08 15.06 -2.93
CA GLY A 81 1.88 14.07 -3.65
C GLY A 81 1.79 14.24 -5.16
N ILE A 82 2.93 14.45 -5.82
CA ILE A 82 3.04 14.50 -7.29
C ILE A 82 3.44 13.15 -7.90
N GLY A 83 3.72 12.15 -7.08
CA GLY A 83 4.12 10.81 -7.50
C GLY A 83 4.65 9.99 -6.33
N ALA A 84 5.37 8.92 -6.67
CA ALA A 84 6.08 8.08 -5.70
C ALA A 84 7.25 7.36 -6.38
N LEU A 85 8.19 6.84 -5.56
CA LEU A 85 9.33 6.06 -6.03
C LEU A 85 9.65 4.89 -5.11
N MET A 86 10.40 3.92 -5.66
CA MET A 86 11.03 2.80 -4.97
C MET A 86 12.56 2.97 -4.91
N GLU A 87 13.22 2.14 -4.10
CA GLU A 87 14.66 2.21 -3.88
C GLU A 87 15.51 2.01 -5.16
N ASP A 88 15.04 1.19 -6.10
CA ASP A 88 15.68 0.94 -7.40
C ASP A 88 15.52 2.09 -8.41
N GLY A 89 14.78 3.15 -8.04
CA GLY A 89 14.47 4.28 -8.91
C GLY A 89 13.16 4.13 -9.71
N THR A 90 12.47 2.98 -9.63
CA THR A 90 11.12 2.84 -10.18
C THR A 90 10.25 3.99 -9.69
N THR A 91 9.66 4.73 -10.63
CA THR A 91 8.94 5.97 -10.31
C THR A 91 7.58 6.01 -11.00
N TYR A 92 6.59 6.52 -10.30
CA TYR A 92 5.32 6.98 -10.85
C TYR A 92 5.20 8.49 -10.66
N LEU A 93 4.83 9.24 -11.68
CA LEU A 93 4.52 10.67 -11.62
C LEU A 93 3.10 10.93 -12.13
N ASN A 94 2.38 11.80 -11.47
CA ASN A 94 1.15 12.36 -11.99
C ASN A 94 1.51 13.49 -12.97
N GLU A 95 1.69 13.12 -14.24
CA GLU A 95 2.13 14.04 -15.29
C GLU A 95 1.20 15.25 -15.46
N THR A 96 -0.10 15.09 -15.24
CA THR A 96 -1.06 16.19 -15.29
C THR A 96 -0.77 17.20 -14.19
N LEU A 97 -0.64 16.73 -12.96
CA LEU A 97 -0.36 17.58 -11.81
C LEU A 97 1.02 18.26 -11.90
N VAL A 98 2.03 17.52 -12.39
CA VAL A 98 3.37 18.07 -12.62
C VAL A 98 3.32 19.23 -13.60
N LYS A 99 2.54 19.11 -14.68
CA LYS A 99 2.36 20.17 -15.68
C LYS A 99 1.54 21.34 -15.15
N GLU A 100 0.42 21.06 -14.46
CA GLU A 100 -0.45 22.11 -13.89
C GLU A 100 0.28 22.98 -12.86
N LEU A 101 1.20 22.38 -12.09
CA LEU A 101 2.00 23.07 -11.08
C LEU A 101 3.34 23.59 -11.61
N GLU A 102 3.60 23.44 -12.91
CA GLU A 102 4.85 23.88 -13.57
C GLU A 102 6.12 23.40 -12.84
N ILE A 103 6.11 22.16 -12.33
CA ILE A 103 7.21 21.62 -11.54
C ILE A 103 8.40 21.31 -12.43
N SER A 104 9.56 21.90 -12.09
CA SER A 104 10.76 21.72 -12.90
C SER A 104 11.36 20.30 -12.77
N PRO A 105 12.03 19.79 -13.82
CA PRO A 105 12.76 18.52 -13.77
C PRO A 105 13.86 18.51 -12.70
N GLU A 106 14.49 19.64 -12.44
CA GLU A 106 15.53 19.81 -11.42
C GLU A 106 14.96 19.58 -10.02
N TYR A 107 13.77 20.13 -9.74
CA TYR A 107 13.07 19.89 -8.47
C TYR A 107 12.75 18.40 -8.31
N ILE A 108 12.14 17.76 -9.33
CA ILE A 108 11.79 16.34 -9.29
C ILE A 108 13.03 15.48 -9.04
N LYS A 109 14.17 15.81 -9.67
CA LYS A 109 15.43 15.09 -9.45
C LYS A 109 15.91 15.22 -8.02
N LYS A 110 15.86 16.42 -7.44
CA LYS A 110 16.25 16.66 -6.05
C LYS A 110 15.33 15.91 -5.09
N GLU A 111 14.01 16.06 -5.25
CA GLU A 111 13.01 15.39 -4.41
C GLU A 111 13.19 13.87 -4.42
N LYS A 112 13.47 13.28 -5.60
CA LYS A 112 13.79 11.85 -5.69
C LYS A 112 15.00 11.45 -4.84
N LEU A 113 16.07 12.23 -4.84
CA LEU A 113 17.26 11.95 -4.05
C LEU A 113 16.96 12.00 -2.55
N ASP A 114 16.25 13.04 -2.12
CA ASP A 114 15.86 13.22 -0.71
C ASP A 114 14.98 12.04 -0.24
N GLN A 115 14.02 11.60 -1.07
CA GLN A 115 13.15 10.47 -0.74
C GLN A 115 13.87 9.12 -0.81
N LEU A 116 14.88 8.94 -1.67
CA LEU A 116 15.70 7.73 -1.70
C LEU A 116 16.49 7.53 -0.40
N GLU A 117 17.00 8.61 0.20
CA GLU A 117 17.67 8.53 1.51
C GLU A 117 16.71 8.04 2.59
N GLU A 118 15.48 8.56 2.60
CA GLU A 118 14.47 8.14 3.57
C GLU A 118 14.00 6.69 3.32
N ILE A 119 13.91 6.23 2.07
CA ILE A 119 13.65 4.81 1.75
C ILE A 119 14.73 3.93 2.38
N ARG A 120 16.00 4.24 2.12
CA ARG A 120 17.13 3.47 2.66
C ARG A 120 17.12 3.42 4.18
N ARG A 121 16.90 4.58 4.82
CA ARG A 121 16.77 4.64 6.28
C ARG A 121 15.68 3.71 6.81
N ARG A 122 14.50 3.75 6.20
CA ARG A 122 13.37 2.90 6.63
C ARG A 122 13.59 1.43 6.28
N THR A 123 14.08 1.13 5.09
CA THR A 123 14.40 -0.24 4.69
C THR A 123 15.38 -0.87 5.68
N GLN A 124 16.46 -0.16 6.03
CA GLN A 124 17.42 -0.63 7.03
C GLN A 124 16.77 -0.81 8.41
N LEU A 125 15.87 0.09 8.80
CA LEU A 125 15.20 0.02 10.10
C LEU A 125 14.27 -1.19 10.24
N TYR A 126 13.65 -1.62 9.13
CA TYR A 126 12.62 -2.66 9.13
C TYR A 126 13.10 -4.03 8.63
N SER A 127 14.17 -4.10 7.80
CA SER A 127 14.58 -5.32 7.08
C SER A 127 15.04 -6.46 8.00
N ASP A 128 15.76 -6.15 9.08
CA ASP A 128 16.37 -7.16 9.94
C ASP A 128 15.35 -7.97 10.76
N LYS A 129 14.08 -7.63 10.67
CA LYS A 129 13.01 -8.05 11.57
C LYS A 129 11.79 -8.67 10.88
N THR A 130 11.76 -8.69 9.54
CA THR A 130 10.67 -9.25 8.75
C THR A 130 11.15 -10.38 7.86
N PHE A 131 10.19 -11.15 7.32
CA PHE A 131 10.50 -12.04 6.19
C PHE A 131 11.16 -11.24 5.07
N ASP A 132 12.41 -11.60 4.76
CA ASP A 132 13.16 -10.94 3.69
C ASP A 132 12.65 -11.40 2.31
N TRP A 133 11.49 -10.87 1.95
CA TRP A 133 10.85 -11.13 0.66
C TRP A 133 11.71 -10.62 -0.51
N ASN A 134 12.59 -9.64 -0.26
CA ASN A 134 13.39 -9.04 -1.31
C ASN A 134 14.50 -9.97 -1.81
N GLN A 135 15.02 -10.86 -0.97
CA GLN A 135 15.98 -11.90 -1.37
C GLN A 135 15.30 -13.20 -1.83
N ASN A 136 13.99 -13.35 -1.63
CA ASN A 136 13.26 -14.54 -2.02
C ASN A 136 12.68 -14.44 -3.43
N ASP A 137 12.61 -15.57 -4.12
CA ASP A 137 11.87 -15.71 -5.37
C ASP A 137 10.38 -15.70 -5.08
N LEU A 138 9.66 -14.80 -5.74
CA LEU A 138 8.21 -14.67 -5.66
C LEU A 138 7.49 -15.24 -6.89
N SER A 139 8.22 -15.84 -7.84
CA SER A 139 7.62 -16.47 -9.01
C SER A 139 6.60 -17.54 -8.61
N GLY A 140 5.41 -17.47 -9.17
CA GLY A 140 4.30 -18.37 -8.83
C GLY A 140 3.62 -18.11 -7.48
N LYS A 141 4.14 -17.21 -6.63
CA LYS A 141 3.50 -16.85 -5.38
C LYS A 141 2.38 -15.82 -5.58
N THR A 142 1.43 -15.80 -4.65
CA THR A 142 0.46 -14.70 -4.52
C THR A 142 1.06 -13.62 -3.62
N VAL A 143 1.14 -12.39 -4.12
CA VAL A 143 1.54 -11.22 -3.35
C VAL A 143 0.31 -10.36 -3.07
N ILE A 144 0.06 -10.06 -1.80
CA ILE A 144 -0.97 -9.12 -1.35
C ILE A 144 -0.27 -7.84 -0.90
N LEU A 145 -0.51 -6.74 -1.60
CA LEU A 145 0.00 -5.42 -1.23
C LEU A 145 -1.07 -4.66 -0.45
N ALA A 146 -0.77 -4.29 0.79
CA ALA A 146 -1.71 -3.69 1.74
C ALA A 146 -1.31 -2.27 2.13
N ASP A 147 -2.30 -1.35 2.15
CA ASP A 147 -2.15 0.00 2.69
C ASP A 147 -3.41 0.39 3.49
N ASP A 148 -3.34 1.44 4.32
CA ASP A 148 -4.47 1.91 5.15
C ASP A 148 -5.49 2.77 4.38
N GLY A 149 -5.23 3.01 3.11
CA GLY A 149 -6.10 3.66 2.15
C GLY A 149 -5.31 4.26 0.99
N ALA A 150 -5.99 4.55 -0.10
CA ALA A 150 -5.37 5.15 -1.28
C ALA A 150 -6.12 6.42 -1.70
N ALA A 151 -5.53 7.60 -1.46
CA ALA A 151 -6.08 8.87 -1.96
C ALA A 151 -5.76 9.05 -3.46
N THR A 152 -4.50 9.04 -3.82
CA THR A 152 -4.02 9.13 -5.21
C THR A 152 -3.55 7.79 -5.78
N GLY A 153 -3.21 6.83 -4.90
CA GLY A 153 -2.70 5.53 -5.27
C GLY A 153 -1.22 5.49 -5.68
N ALA A 154 -0.52 6.63 -5.67
CA ALA A 154 0.86 6.72 -6.17
C ALA A 154 1.82 5.71 -5.53
N THR A 155 1.79 5.56 -4.20
CA THR A 155 2.61 4.60 -3.45
C THR A 155 2.30 3.15 -3.82
N ILE A 156 1.03 2.84 -4.00
CA ILE A 156 0.57 1.50 -4.41
C ILE A 156 1.01 1.20 -5.85
N ILE A 157 0.84 2.17 -6.76
CA ILE A 157 1.21 2.02 -8.17
C ILE A 157 2.70 1.72 -8.30
N VAL A 158 3.55 2.51 -7.66
CA VAL A 158 5.00 2.33 -7.77
C VAL A 158 5.46 1.02 -7.14
N ALA A 159 4.87 0.61 -5.99
CA ALA A 159 5.15 -0.66 -5.36
C ALA A 159 4.68 -1.85 -6.23
N ALA A 160 3.48 -1.75 -6.83
CA ALA A 160 2.96 -2.76 -7.75
C ALA A 160 3.87 -2.95 -8.97
N ARG A 161 4.29 -1.85 -9.61
CA ARG A 161 5.23 -1.88 -10.74
C ARG A 161 6.55 -2.54 -10.35
N TYR A 162 7.11 -2.15 -9.21
CA TYR A 162 8.35 -2.75 -8.68
C TYR A 162 8.20 -4.26 -8.48
N ILE A 163 7.12 -4.70 -7.83
CA ILE A 163 6.86 -6.12 -7.57
C ILE A 163 6.72 -6.89 -8.90
N LYS A 164 5.94 -6.39 -9.85
CA LYS A 164 5.74 -7.05 -11.15
C LYS A 164 7.04 -7.14 -11.96
N THR A 165 7.82 -6.05 -12.00
CA THR A 165 9.05 -6.00 -12.79
C THR A 165 10.19 -6.82 -12.19
N ASN A 166 10.37 -6.75 -10.86
CA ASN A 166 11.56 -7.30 -10.20
C ASN A 166 11.32 -8.66 -9.53
N LYS A 167 10.06 -9.05 -9.28
CA LYS A 167 9.71 -10.25 -8.52
C LYS A 167 8.81 -11.22 -9.27
N ASN A 168 8.17 -10.78 -10.36
CA ASN A 168 7.35 -11.57 -11.26
C ASN A 168 6.40 -12.56 -10.54
N PRO A 169 5.55 -12.11 -9.62
CA PRO A 169 4.66 -12.98 -8.85
C PRO A 169 3.62 -13.64 -9.77
N GLY A 170 3.14 -14.80 -9.36
CA GLY A 170 2.05 -15.48 -10.07
C GLY A 170 0.72 -14.73 -9.99
N LYS A 171 0.48 -13.98 -8.89
CA LYS A 171 -0.70 -13.13 -8.69
C LYS A 171 -0.35 -11.94 -7.81
N LEU A 172 -0.80 -10.73 -8.20
CA LEU A 172 -0.71 -9.52 -7.39
C LEU A 172 -2.10 -9.02 -7.02
N ILE A 173 -2.36 -8.94 -5.71
CA ILE A 173 -3.62 -8.44 -5.14
C ILE A 173 -3.32 -7.14 -4.40
N ILE A 174 -4.05 -6.08 -4.70
CA ILE A 174 -4.05 -4.85 -3.89
C ILE A 174 -5.22 -4.92 -2.91
N THR A 175 -4.97 -4.59 -1.65
CA THR A 175 -5.99 -4.57 -0.62
C THR A 175 -5.92 -3.28 0.20
N ILE A 176 -7.01 -2.52 0.21
CA ILE A 176 -7.13 -1.22 0.86
C ILE A 176 -8.53 -1.03 1.43
N PRO A 177 -8.68 -0.46 2.64
CA PRO A 177 -10.00 -0.24 3.21
C PRO A 177 -10.84 0.79 2.46
N ILE A 178 -10.17 1.81 1.91
CA ILE A 178 -10.84 2.97 1.31
C ILE A 178 -10.06 3.52 0.12
N SER A 179 -10.76 3.83 -0.96
CA SER A 179 -10.18 4.56 -2.11
C SER A 179 -11.26 5.24 -2.94
N PRO A 180 -11.03 6.47 -3.43
CA PRO A 180 -11.92 7.12 -4.39
C PRO A 180 -12.00 6.32 -5.70
N LYS A 181 -13.16 6.41 -6.36
CA LYS A 181 -13.42 5.71 -7.65
C LYS A 181 -12.38 6.07 -8.72
N GLY A 182 -11.94 7.34 -8.77
CA GLY A 182 -10.89 7.79 -9.71
C GLY A 182 -9.59 7.03 -9.51
N THR A 183 -9.13 6.92 -8.26
CA THR A 183 -7.92 6.18 -7.90
C THR A 183 -8.03 4.69 -8.24
N ILE A 184 -9.18 4.07 -7.98
CA ILE A 184 -9.42 2.67 -8.36
C ILE A 184 -9.32 2.49 -9.87
N ASN A 185 -9.85 3.44 -10.65
CA ASN A 185 -9.74 3.40 -12.10
C ASN A 185 -8.28 3.53 -12.58
N THR A 186 -7.47 4.37 -11.90
CA THR A 186 -6.03 4.46 -12.18
C THR A 186 -5.32 3.14 -11.86
N LEU A 187 -5.61 2.54 -10.70
CA LEU A 187 -5.05 1.24 -10.32
C LEU A 187 -5.43 0.11 -11.30
N LYS A 188 -6.62 0.14 -11.88
CA LYS A 188 -7.07 -0.84 -12.89
C LYS A 188 -6.30 -0.78 -14.20
N ASN A 189 -5.59 0.32 -14.48
CA ASN A 189 -4.74 0.45 -15.67
C ASN A 189 -3.33 -0.13 -15.44
N GLU A 190 -3.00 -0.52 -14.20
CA GLU A 190 -1.75 -1.18 -13.87
C GLU A 190 -1.88 -2.72 -14.02
N ASP A 191 -0.75 -3.42 -14.11
CA ASP A 191 -0.70 -4.89 -14.17
C ASP A 191 -0.99 -5.51 -12.79
N ILE A 192 -2.24 -5.34 -12.34
CA ILE A 192 -2.76 -5.83 -11.06
C ILE A 192 -3.84 -6.87 -11.34
N ASP A 193 -3.72 -8.06 -10.71
CA ASP A 193 -4.65 -9.16 -10.96
C ASP A 193 -5.97 -9.00 -10.23
N GLN A 194 -5.96 -8.36 -9.03
CA GLN A 194 -7.14 -8.16 -8.20
C GLN A 194 -7.01 -6.91 -7.32
N ILE A 195 -8.11 -6.20 -7.13
CA ILE A 195 -8.20 -5.05 -6.20
C ILE A 195 -9.36 -5.31 -5.24
N GLU A 196 -9.03 -5.39 -3.94
CA GLU A 196 -9.99 -5.49 -2.83
C GLU A 196 -10.15 -4.14 -2.16
N VAL A 197 -11.36 -3.59 -2.18
CA VAL A 197 -11.70 -2.31 -1.55
C VAL A 197 -12.99 -2.46 -0.77
N ILE A 198 -13.01 -2.03 0.50
CA ILE A 198 -14.23 -2.10 1.33
C ILE A 198 -15.15 -0.92 1.03
N THR A 199 -14.61 0.29 1.00
CA THR A 199 -15.40 1.52 0.87
C THR A 199 -14.93 2.36 -0.30
N ILE A 200 -15.87 2.72 -1.17
CA ILE A 200 -15.66 3.68 -2.25
C ILE A 200 -16.50 4.92 -1.94
N PRO A 201 -15.86 6.06 -1.61
CA PRO A 201 -16.58 7.31 -1.36
C PRO A 201 -17.47 7.72 -2.54
N GLN A 202 -18.65 8.24 -2.24
CA GLN A 202 -19.45 8.90 -3.26
C GLN A 202 -18.74 10.17 -3.77
N ASN A 203 -18.96 10.50 -5.03
CA ASN A 203 -18.35 11.67 -5.68
C ASN A 203 -18.53 12.95 -4.85
N GLY A 204 -17.42 13.64 -4.58
CA GLY A 204 -17.39 14.89 -3.81
C GLY A 204 -17.28 14.75 -2.29
N ASN A 205 -17.41 13.56 -1.72
CA ASN A 205 -17.39 13.35 -0.26
C ASN A 205 -16.01 12.95 0.28
N PHE A 206 -15.05 12.64 -0.58
CA PHE A 206 -13.71 12.27 -0.15
C PHE A 206 -12.82 13.52 0.04
N ARG A 207 -12.29 13.70 1.25
CA ARG A 207 -11.31 14.74 1.57
C ARG A 207 -9.96 14.14 1.98
N SER A 208 -10.01 13.11 2.84
CA SER A 208 -8.82 12.37 3.31
C SER A 208 -9.20 10.94 3.71
N ILE A 209 -8.20 10.07 3.83
CA ILE A 209 -8.38 8.71 4.34
C ILE A 209 -8.90 8.73 5.78
N GLU A 210 -8.34 9.60 6.62
CA GLU A 210 -8.64 9.75 8.04
C GLU A 210 -10.16 9.87 8.33
N GLN A 211 -10.93 10.57 7.47
CA GLN A 211 -12.37 10.76 7.69
C GLN A 211 -13.18 9.46 7.80
N TYR A 212 -12.60 8.34 7.32
CA TYR A 212 -13.21 7.00 7.31
C TYR A 212 -12.79 6.12 8.49
N TYR A 213 -12.05 6.70 9.43
CA TYR A 213 -11.65 6.03 10.66
C TYR A 213 -12.16 6.79 11.88
N GLN A 214 -12.46 6.08 12.97
CA GLN A 214 -12.74 6.68 14.27
C GLN A 214 -11.45 7.06 14.98
N ASN A 215 -10.45 6.12 14.95
CA ASN A 215 -9.12 6.30 15.47
C ASN A 215 -8.12 6.14 14.32
N PHE A 216 -7.43 7.23 13.97
CA PHE A 216 -6.45 7.26 12.86
C PHE A 216 -5.14 7.94 13.32
N ASP A 217 -4.69 7.60 14.53
CA ASP A 217 -3.47 8.15 15.08
C ASP A 217 -2.27 7.88 14.17
N GLN A 218 -1.31 8.80 14.21
CA GLN A 218 -0.10 8.67 13.42
C GLN A 218 0.73 7.48 13.90
N VAL A 219 0.98 6.51 13.02
CA VAL A 219 1.81 5.34 13.33
C VAL A 219 3.27 5.76 13.35
N THR A 220 3.97 5.41 14.43
CA THR A 220 5.40 5.69 14.62
C THR A 220 6.26 4.55 14.07
N ASP A 221 7.56 4.83 13.79
CA ASP A 221 8.52 3.78 13.41
C ASP A 221 8.66 2.73 14.52
N LYS A 222 8.56 3.14 15.79
CA LYS A 222 8.58 2.20 16.94
C LYS A 222 7.41 1.22 16.88
N GLN A 223 6.18 1.69 16.64
CA GLN A 223 5.01 0.83 16.50
C GLN A 223 5.15 -0.16 15.32
N VAL A 224 5.73 0.30 14.20
CA VAL A 224 6.04 -0.59 13.07
C VAL A 224 6.98 -1.71 13.51
N ILE A 225 8.03 -1.38 14.26
CA ILE A 225 9.00 -2.35 14.78
C ILE A 225 8.31 -3.32 15.75
N ASP A 226 7.52 -2.81 16.70
CA ASP A 226 6.80 -3.64 17.67
C ASP A 226 5.86 -4.65 16.98
N ILE A 227 5.18 -4.25 15.89
CA ILE A 227 4.35 -5.16 15.07
C ILE A 227 5.20 -6.26 14.42
N ILE A 228 6.33 -5.88 13.83
CA ILE A 228 7.23 -6.82 13.14
C ILE A 228 7.80 -7.86 14.11
N GLU A 229 8.16 -7.43 15.30
CA GLU A 229 8.73 -8.29 16.35
C GLU A 229 7.67 -9.15 17.06
N GLY A 230 6.38 -8.96 16.74
CA GLY A 230 5.28 -9.67 17.42
C GLY A 230 5.07 -9.20 18.87
N ASN A 231 5.55 -8.01 19.22
CA ASN A 231 5.51 -7.42 20.56
C ASN A 231 4.23 -6.63 20.87
N LEU A 232 3.27 -6.56 19.94
CA LEU A 232 1.94 -6.00 20.20
C LEU A 232 1.00 -7.11 20.65
N GLU A 233 0.65 -7.07 21.93
CA GLU A 233 -0.48 -7.83 22.50
C GLU A 233 -1.83 -7.24 22.07
#